data_658685a0971cc7246e19f6cb2bf0a041
#
_entry.id   658685a0971cc7246e19f6cb2bf0a041
#
_cell.length_a   1.000
_cell.length_b   1.000
_cell.length_c   1.000
_cell.angle_alpha   90.00
_cell.angle_beta   90.00
_cell.angle_gamma   90.00
#
_symmetry.space_group_name_H-M   'P 1'
#
loop_
_entity.id
_entity.type
_entity.pdbx_description
1 polymer ?
#
loop_
_entity_poly.entity_id
_entity_poly.type
_entity_poly.pdbx_seq_one_letter_code
_entity_poly.pdbx_strand_id
1 'polypeptide(L)'
;MAIYFTDVFSGSADWIVTDPHAQGTIVKASQGTGYVNPKYEYQYSLAKTNGRLLGLYHYAGGNDPVAEATYFLDHIRGKVGEAVLAVDWEQYQNAAWGNPNWVRKFVDEVHRQTNVWPLIYVQESAIWQVANCANDCGLWVAKYPSMNWHSWQVPDMQVNTAPWPGYTLWQFAGDDEDRSIATVDRNGWQRLANPTGQVSSRPLIFGDSSASSISNNETWTDNLGDTWHREVGRFTSSRPLTLRWGALPTSTAIAELPAGSVIDYDAWSRHDGEVWIRQPRGNGQYGYLPCRNAVTNEAYGTFSE
;
A
#
# COMPACT_ATOMS: atom_id res chain seq x y z
N MET A 1 -1.48 -12.53 -21.95
CA MET A 1 -0.15 -12.99 -21.48
C MET A 1 -0.30 -13.15 -19.98
N ALA A 2 0.15 -14.27 -19.40
CA ALA A 2 0.10 -14.48 -17.95
C ALA A 2 0.93 -13.41 -17.24
N ILE A 3 0.48 -12.96 -16.08
CA ILE A 3 1.19 -11.98 -15.25
C ILE A 3 1.63 -12.67 -13.97
N TYR A 4 2.91 -12.60 -13.68
CA TYR A 4 3.52 -13.19 -12.51
C TYR A 4 3.83 -12.14 -11.44
N PHE A 5 3.77 -12.57 -10.19
CA PHE A 5 4.04 -11.73 -9.02
C PHE A 5 5.00 -12.43 -8.08
N THR A 6 5.81 -11.63 -7.41
CA THR A 6 6.46 -12.00 -6.16
C THR A 6 5.75 -11.34 -4.99
N ASP A 7 5.86 -11.93 -3.81
CA ASP A 7 5.53 -11.22 -2.58
C ASP A 7 6.69 -11.25 -1.60
N VAL A 8 6.80 -10.19 -0.79
CA VAL A 8 8.00 -9.93 0.00
C VAL A 8 7.68 -9.34 1.38
N PHE A 9 8.55 -9.62 2.34
CA PHE A 9 8.55 -9.06 3.69
C PHE A 9 9.97 -8.63 4.09
N SER A 10 10.18 -8.24 5.34
CA SER A 10 11.50 -7.78 5.82
C SER A 10 12.63 -8.82 5.72
N GLY A 11 12.30 -10.11 5.72
CA GLY A 11 13.26 -11.21 5.57
C GLY A 11 13.63 -11.52 4.12
N SER A 12 12.85 -11.04 3.15
CA SER A 12 13.08 -11.32 1.73
C SER A 12 14.32 -10.56 1.23
N ALA A 13 15.05 -11.21 0.32
CA ALA A 13 16.16 -10.58 -0.39
C ALA A 13 15.64 -9.51 -1.37
N ASP A 14 16.36 -8.41 -1.52
CA ASP A 14 15.90 -7.27 -2.31
C ASP A 14 15.79 -7.59 -3.81
N TRP A 15 16.58 -8.56 -4.32
CA TRP A 15 16.49 -8.98 -5.73
C TRP A 15 15.13 -9.58 -6.11
N ILE A 16 14.39 -10.18 -5.14
CA ILE A 16 13.04 -10.74 -5.36
C ILE A 16 12.07 -9.67 -5.83
N VAL A 17 12.18 -8.44 -5.28
CA VAL A 17 11.35 -7.30 -5.69
C VAL A 17 11.51 -6.98 -7.19
N THR A 18 12.69 -7.26 -7.74
CA THR A 18 13.06 -6.92 -9.13
C THR A 18 13.27 -8.13 -10.02
N ASP A 19 12.85 -9.33 -9.58
CA ASP A 19 13.02 -10.56 -10.38
C ASP A 19 12.44 -10.36 -11.79
N PRO A 20 13.21 -10.63 -12.87
CA PRO A 20 12.79 -10.31 -14.23
C PRO A 20 11.59 -11.12 -14.72
N HIS A 21 11.25 -12.24 -14.08
CA HIS A 21 10.09 -13.07 -14.45
C HIS A 21 8.77 -12.44 -13.95
N ALA A 22 8.80 -11.68 -12.84
CA ALA A 22 7.61 -11.07 -12.26
C ALA A 22 7.31 -9.70 -12.90
N GLN A 23 6.04 -9.42 -13.12
CA GLN A 23 5.53 -8.11 -13.56
C GLN A 23 4.94 -7.31 -12.42
N GLY A 24 4.74 -7.93 -11.25
CA GLY A 24 4.22 -7.28 -10.06
C GLY A 24 4.89 -7.76 -8.78
N THR A 25 4.74 -6.97 -7.72
CA THR A 25 5.27 -7.30 -6.39
C THR A 25 4.26 -6.87 -5.34
N ILE A 26 3.97 -7.77 -4.39
CA ILE A 26 3.08 -7.52 -3.26
C ILE A 26 3.93 -7.45 -2.00
N VAL A 27 3.90 -6.31 -1.30
CA VAL A 27 4.80 -6.03 -0.18
C VAL A 27 4.04 -6.11 1.13
N LYS A 28 4.58 -6.83 2.13
CA LYS A 28 4.09 -6.76 3.50
C LYS A 28 4.19 -5.34 4.02
N ALA A 29 3.07 -4.74 4.39
CA ALA A 29 3.06 -3.43 5.01
C ALA A 29 3.06 -3.54 6.55
N SER A 30 2.16 -4.34 7.11
CA SER A 30 1.95 -4.43 8.56
C SER A 30 1.50 -5.81 9.02
N GLN A 31 1.46 -6.00 10.34
CA GLN A 31 0.92 -7.21 10.99
C GLN A 31 0.33 -6.86 12.35
N GLY A 32 -0.86 -7.38 12.65
CA GLY A 32 -1.55 -7.05 13.89
C GLY A 32 -1.70 -5.54 14.07
N THR A 33 -1.70 -5.06 15.31
CA THR A 33 -1.78 -3.63 15.63
C THR A 33 -0.46 -3.03 16.13
N GLY A 34 0.67 -3.72 15.96
CA GLY A 34 1.93 -3.30 16.56
C GLY A 34 3.18 -3.48 15.69
N TYR A 35 3.04 -4.00 14.48
CA TYR A 35 4.19 -4.25 13.61
C TYR A 35 4.00 -3.61 12.24
N VAL A 36 5.00 -2.83 11.81
CA VAL A 36 5.17 -2.35 10.43
C VAL A 36 6.42 -3.01 9.88
N ASN A 37 6.35 -3.54 8.66
CA ASN A 37 7.52 -4.09 7.99
C ASN A 37 8.60 -2.99 7.81
N PRO A 38 9.77 -3.11 8.43
CA PRO A 38 10.78 -2.06 8.39
C PRO A 38 11.35 -1.81 6.98
N LYS A 39 11.18 -2.77 6.06
CA LYS A 39 11.56 -2.61 4.64
C LYS A 39 10.41 -2.16 3.74
N TYR A 40 9.20 -1.99 4.26
CA TYR A 40 7.99 -1.75 3.49
C TYR A 40 8.13 -0.61 2.48
N GLU A 41 8.53 0.57 2.92
CA GLU A 41 8.66 1.75 2.05
C GLU A 41 9.75 1.58 0.99
N TYR A 42 10.87 0.95 1.38
CA TYR A 42 11.96 0.65 0.47
C TYR A 42 11.54 -0.35 -0.60
N GLN A 43 10.95 -1.48 -0.21
CA GLN A 43 10.50 -2.54 -1.13
C GLN A 43 9.42 -2.03 -2.08
N TYR A 44 8.46 -1.25 -1.56
CA TYR A 44 7.41 -0.61 -2.36
C TYR A 44 7.99 0.37 -3.39
N SER A 45 8.91 1.24 -2.95
CA SER A 45 9.57 2.21 -3.83
C SER A 45 10.42 1.53 -4.89
N LEU A 46 11.12 0.46 -4.53
CA LEU A 46 11.92 -0.35 -5.45
C LEU A 46 11.03 -1.00 -6.52
N ALA A 47 9.91 -1.62 -6.11
CA ALA A 47 8.93 -2.18 -7.04
C ALA A 47 8.37 -1.13 -7.99
N LYS A 48 7.96 0.02 -7.47
CA LYS A 48 7.41 1.14 -8.23
C LYS A 48 8.40 1.69 -9.26
N THR A 49 9.64 1.93 -8.85
CA THR A 49 10.70 2.44 -9.73
C THR A 49 11.02 1.47 -10.88
N ASN A 50 10.84 0.17 -10.65
CA ASN A 50 11.02 -0.86 -11.67
C ASN A 50 9.75 -1.14 -12.48
N GLY A 51 8.72 -0.29 -12.40
CA GLY A 51 7.51 -0.40 -13.20
C GLY A 51 6.64 -1.63 -12.89
N ARG A 52 6.77 -2.18 -11.68
CA ARG A 52 5.99 -3.34 -11.23
C ARG A 52 4.53 -2.94 -10.99
N LEU A 53 3.62 -3.89 -11.18
CA LEU A 53 2.29 -3.82 -10.64
C LEU A 53 2.38 -3.93 -9.11
N LEU A 54 1.70 -3.05 -8.39
CA LEU A 54 1.89 -2.90 -6.96
C LEU A 54 0.79 -3.58 -6.17
N GLY A 55 1.17 -4.24 -5.09
CA GLY A 55 0.27 -4.76 -4.07
C GLY A 55 0.83 -4.52 -2.68
N LEU A 56 -0.06 -4.45 -1.70
CA LEU A 56 0.26 -4.32 -0.28
C LEU A 56 -0.57 -5.29 0.54
N TYR A 57 0.06 -5.99 1.49
CA TYR A 57 -0.68 -6.87 2.36
C TYR A 57 -0.48 -6.58 3.85
N HIS A 58 -1.53 -6.88 4.59
CA HIS A 58 -1.57 -6.93 6.05
C HIS A 58 -1.65 -8.38 6.51
N TYR A 59 -0.70 -8.79 7.34
CA TYR A 59 -0.73 -10.11 7.98
C TYR A 59 -1.62 -10.08 9.23
N ALA A 60 -2.64 -10.92 9.27
CA ALA A 60 -3.58 -10.97 10.38
C ALA A 60 -2.91 -11.43 11.67
N GLY A 61 -2.91 -10.61 12.70
CA GLY A 61 -2.40 -10.94 14.05
C GLY A 61 -3.44 -11.54 14.97
N GLY A 62 -4.72 -11.35 14.64
CA GLY A 62 -5.86 -11.85 15.43
C GLY A 62 -6.28 -10.92 16.56
N ASN A 63 -5.88 -9.65 16.55
CA ASN A 63 -6.45 -8.59 17.38
C ASN A 63 -7.88 -8.26 16.92
N ASP A 64 -8.44 -7.15 17.37
CA ASP A 64 -9.72 -6.67 16.84
C ASP A 64 -9.58 -6.37 15.32
N PRO A 65 -10.43 -6.96 14.46
CA PRO A 65 -10.27 -6.84 13.00
C PRO A 65 -10.44 -5.41 12.48
N VAL A 66 -11.27 -4.59 13.14
CA VAL A 66 -11.46 -3.19 12.77
C VAL A 66 -10.22 -2.38 13.13
N ALA A 67 -9.63 -2.66 14.30
CA ALA A 67 -8.39 -2.03 14.72
C ALA A 67 -7.21 -2.42 13.80
N GLU A 68 -7.10 -3.69 13.39
CA GLU A 68 -6.05 -4.12 12.44
C GLU A 68 -6.24 -3.51 11.05
N ALA A 69 -7.48 -3.44 10.56
CA ALA A 69 -7.78 -2.78 9.28
C ALA A 69 -7.40 -1.29 9.32
N THR A 70 -7.77 -0.59 10.39
CA THR A 70 -7.41 0.81 10.58
C THR A 70 -5.90 0.98 10.68
N TYR A 71 -5.22 0.14 11.45
CA TYR A 71 -3.76 0.13 11.57
C TYR A 71 -3.07 -0.07 10.21
N PHE A 72 -3.55 -1.03 9.41
CA PHE A 72 -3.05 -1.25 8.05
C PHE A 72 -3.20 0.00 7.19
N LEU A 73 -4.42 0.56 7.11
CA LEU A 73 -4.72 1.72 6.28
C LEU A 73 -3.94 2.97 6.70
N ASP A 74 -3.76 3.18 7.99
CA ASP A 74 -2.96 4.30 8.52
C ASP A 74 -1.51 4.25 8.05
N HIS A 75 -0.93 3.06 7.89
CA HIS A 75 0.45 2.89 7.45
C HIS A 75 0.62 2.88 5.92
N ILE A 76 -0.45 2.69 5.15
CA ILE A 76 -0.41 2.69 3.68
C ILE A 76 -1.06 3.93 3.07
N ARG A 77 -1.27 5.00 3.84
CA ARG A 77 -1.84 6.26 3.35
C ARG A 77 -1.10 6.75 2.12
N GLY A 78 -1.85 7.22 1.12
CA GLY A 78 -1.30 7.68 -0.16
C GLY A 78 -0.94 6.59 -1.16
N LYS A 79 -1.15 5.30 -0.81
CA LYS A 79 -0.95 4.14 -1.71
C LYS A 79 -2.27 3.42 -2.05
N VAL A 80 -3.34 3.75 -1.32
CA VAL A 80 -4.70 3.30 -1.65
C VAL A 80 -5.09 3.86 -3.02
N GLY A 81 -5.63 3.00 -3.88
CA GLY A 81 -5.93 3.36 -5.27
C GLY A 81 -4.73 3.22 -6.24
N GLU A 82 -3.51 3.04 -5.73
CA GLU A 82 -2.32 2.74 -6.53
C GLU A 82 -1.94 1.25 -6.43
N ALA A 83 -1.99 0.69 -5.24
CA ALA A 83 -1.68 -0.72 -4.97
C ALA A 83 -2.95 -1.53 -4.68
N VAL A 84 -2.97 -2.78 -5.14
CA VAL A 84 -3.98 -3.75 -4.70
C VAL A 84 -3.75 -4.07 -3.23
N LEU A 85 -4.80 -4.02 -2.44
CA LEU A 85 -4.75 -4.36 -1.03
C LEU A 85 -5.03 -5.84 -0.81
N ALA A 86 -4.40 -6.44 0.19
CA ALA A 86 -4.67 -7.82 0.57
C ALA A 86 -4.64 -8.00 2.10
N VAL A 87 -5.45 -8.93 2.59
CA VAL A 87 -5.30 -9.51 3.93
C VAL A 87 -4.69 -10.89 3.79
N ASP A 88 -3.67 -11.14 4.57
CA ASP A 88 -2.96 -12.39 4.64
C ASP A 88 -3.48 -13.18 5.86
N TRP A 89 -4.24 -14.25 5.58
CA TRP A 89 -4.89 -15.10 6.58
C TRP A 89 -4.17 -16.42 6.71
N GLU A 90 -3.29 -16.49 7.69
CA GLU A 90 -2.50 -17.68 8.01
C GLU A 90 -2.60 -18.05 9.49
N GLN A 91 -2.19 -19.27 9.83
CA GLN A 91 -2.26 -19.79 11.19
C GLN A 91 -1.16 -19.22 12.10
N TYR A 92 0.04 -19.06 11.56
CA TYR A 92 1.19 -18.66 12.37
C TYR A 92 1.00 -17.25 12.96
N GLN A 93 1.17 -17.10 14.27
CA GLN A 93 1.00 -15.82 14.99
C GLN A 93 -0.37 -15.14 14.80
N ASN A 94 -1.41 -15.88 14.47
CA ASN A 94 -2.77 -15.37 14.30
C ASN A 94 -3.68 -15.93 15.40
N ALA A 95 -3.98 -15.13 16.40
CA ALA A 95 -4.82 -15.52 17.53
C ALA A 95 -6.30 -15.75 17.16
N ALA A 96 -6.74 -15.25 16.01
CA ALA A 96 -8.11 -15.40 15.51
C ALA A 96 -8.27 -16.56 14.52
N TRP A 97 -7.20 -17.34 14.26
CA TRP A 97 -7.26 -18.45 13.31
C TRP A 97 -8.44 -19.39 13.58
N GLY A 98 -9.20 -19.72 12.55
CA GLY A 98 -10.42 -20.51 12.66
C GLY A 98 -11.69 -19.68 12.85
N ASN A 99 -11.62 -18.36 13.00
CA ASN A 99 -12.78 -17.49 13.13
C ASN A 99 -13.21 -16.89 11.79
N PRO A 100 -14.26 -17.40 11.12
CA PRO A 100 -14.67 -16.92 9.79
C PRO A 100 -15.19 -15.48 9.79
N ASN A 101 -15.59 -14.95 10.93
CA ASN A 101 -16.10 -13.58 11.01
C ASN A 101 -14.98 -12.54 11.13
N TRP A 102 -13.76 -12.97 11.42
CA TRP A 102 -12.65 -12.03 11.60
C TRP A 102 -12.28 -11.36 10.27
N VAL A 103 -12.02 -12.18 9.24
CA VAL A 103 -11.64 -11.67 7.91
C VAL A 103 -12.78 -10.85 7.31
N ARG A 104 -14.05 -11.30 7.47
CA ARG A 104 -15.21 -10.54 6.99
C ARG A 104 -15.24 -9.11 7.57
N LYS A 105 -15.04 -8.97 8.89
CA LYS A 105 -15.01 -7.65 9.54
C LYS A 105 -13.84 -6.79 9.09
N PHE A 106 -12.68 -7.41 8.88
CA PHE A 106 -11.49 -6.72 8.39
C PHE A 106 -11.72 -6.14 6.99
N VAL A 107 -12.18 -6.96 6.04
CA VAL A 107 -12.39 -6.52 4.66
C VAL A 107 -13.55 -5.53 4.54
N ASP A 108 -14.59 -5.66 5.37
CA ASP A 108 -15.69 -4.69 5.46
C ASP A 108 -15.16 -3.32 5.89
N GLU A 109 -14.29 -3.29 6.89
CA GLU A 109 -13.72 -2.03 7.39
C GLU A 109 -12.76 -1.41 6.36
N VAL A 110 -11.92 -2.21 5.70
CA VAL A 110 -11.09 -1.70 4.59
C VAL A 110 -11.97 -1.10 3.50
N HIS A 111 -13.02 -1.80 3.07
CA HIS A 111 -13.92 -1.31 2.05
C HIS A 111 -14.68 -0.05 2.51
N ARG A 112 -15.15 -0.01 3.75
CA ARG A 112 -15.85 1.15 4.32
C ARG A 112 -14.99 2.41 4.28
N GLN A 113 -13.68 2.29 4.54
CA GLN A 113 -12.78 3.44 4.57
C GLN A 113 -12.25 3.83 3.19
N THR A 114 -12.12 2.88 2.25
CA THR A 114 -11.40 3.11 0.99
C THR A 114 -12.23 2.91 -0.27
N ASN A 115 -13.41 2.29 -0.15
CA ASN A 115 -14.21 1.79 -1.26
C ASN A 115 -13.47 0.74 -2.15
N VAL A 116 -12.41 0.11 -1.61
CA VAL A 116 -11.65 -0.96 -2.25
C VAL A 116 -11.88 -2.27 -1.51
N TRP A 117 -12.25 -3.33 -2.22
CA TRP A 117 -12.27 -4.68 -1.66
C TRP A 117 -10.87 -5.29 -1.76
N PRO A 118 -10.26 -5.69 -0.63
CA PRO A 118 -8.96 -6.34 -0.67
C PRO A 118 -9.04 -7.76 -1.22
N LEU A 119 -7.93 -8.27 -1.74
CA LEU A 119 -7.76 -9.71 -1.93
C LEU A 119 -7.63 -10.41 -0.58
N ILE A 120 -8.00 -11.68 -0.55
CA ILE A 120 -7.78 -12.53 0.61
C ILE A 120 -6.75 -13.60 0.23
N TYR A 121 -5.57 -13.54 0.87
CA TYR A 121 -4.60 -14.62 0.80
C TYR A 121 -4.93 -15.67 1.85
N VAL A 122 -4.97 -16.93 1.40
CA VAL A 122 -5.23 -18.08 2.26
C VAL A 122 -4.73 -19.36 1.60
N GLN A 123 -4.21 -20.29 2.39
CA GLN A 123 -3.93 -21.65 1.90
C GLN A 123 -5.22 -22.37 1.48
N GLU A 124 -5.15 -23.18 0.41
CA GLU A 124 -6.32 -23.90 -0.16
C GLU A 124 -7.13 -24.67 0.90
N SER A 125 -6.46 -25.35 1.81
CA SER A 125 -7.11 -26.16 2.86
C SER A 125 -7.90 -25.33 3.89
N ALA A 126 -7.72 -24.04 3.93
CA ALA A 126 -8.37 -23.11 4.87
C ALA A 126 -9.36 -22.14 4.20
N ILE A 127 -9.62 -22.27 2.91
CA ILE A 127 -10.58 -21.40 2.16
C ILE A 127 -11.95 -21.33 2.86
N TRP A 128 -12.41 -22.41 3.49
CA TRP A 128 -13.65 -22.43 4.23
C TRP A 128 -13.78 -21.38 5.34
N GLN A 129 -12.65 -20.92 5.89
CA GLN A 129 -12.61 -19.88 6.93
C GLN A 129 -12.94 -18.48 6.41
N VAL A 130 -12.80 -18.27 5.12
CA VAL A 130 -12.97 -16.96 4.46
C VAL A 130 -14.08 -16.97 3.40
N ALA A 131 -14.81 -18.08 3.29
CA ALA A 131 -15.81 -18.31 2.26
C ALA A 131 -16.95 -17.28 2.24
N ASN A 132 -17.26 -16.64 3.39
CA ASN A 132 -18.27 -15.58 3.50
C ASN A 132 -17.84 -14.26 2.83
N CYS A 133 -16.61 -14.15 2.33
CA CYS A 133 -16.12 -12.99 1.61
C CYS A 133 -16.14 -13.18 0.07
N ALA A 134 -16.54 -14.33 -0.43
CA ALA A 134 -16.39 -14.70 -1.84
C ALA A 134 -17.19 -13.82 -2.82
N ASN A 135 -18.26 -13.17 -2.36
CA ASN A 135 -19.08 -12.31 -3.22
C ASN A 135 -18.42 -10.94 -3.48
N ASP A 136 -17.50 -10.52 -2.63
CA ASP A 136 -16.97 -9.17 -2.63
C ASP A 136 -15.47 -9.13 -2.94
N CYS A 137 -14.70 -10.06 -2.35
CA CYS A 137 -13.24 -10.06 -2.38
C CYS A 137 -12.70 -11.04 -3.42
N GLY A 138 -11.62 -10.70 -4.10
CA GLY A 138 -10.85 -11.63 -4.91
C GLY A 138 -10.06 -12.62 -4.04
N LEU A 139 -9.81 -13.82 -4.57
CA LEU A 139 -9.06 -14.88 -3.89
C LEU A 139 -7.60 -14.87 -4.34
N TRP A 140 -6.68 -14.81 -3.39
CA TRP A 140 -5.28 -15.15 -3.56
C TRP A 140 -5.00 -16.45 -2.82
N VAL A 141 -5.02 -17.56 -3.54
CA VAL A 141 -4.89 -18.89 -2.95
C VAL A 141 -3.45 -19.37 -2.97
N ALA A 142 -3.00 -19.99 -1.86
CA ALA A 142 -1.72 -20.67 -1.81
C ALA A 142 -1.90 -22.18 -1.91
N LYS A 143 -1.21 -22.80 -2.87
CA LYS A 143 -1.10 -24.23 -3.03
C LYS A 143 0.14 -24.58 -3.85
N TYR A 144 1.03 -25.37 -3.27
CA TYR A 144 2.31 -25.74 -3.87
C TYR A 144 2.31 -27.21 -4.28
N PRO A 145 2.98 -27.59 -5.40
CA PRO A 145 3.20 -28.98 -5.75
C PRO A 145 4.17 -29.64 -4.76
N SER A 146 5.14 -28.87 -4.28
CA SER A 146 6.08 -29.23 -3.20
C SER A 146 6.74 -27.97 -2.67
N MET A 147 7.33 -28.04 -1.47
CA MET A 147 8.12 -26.94 -0.89
C MET A 147 9.41 -26.65 -1.68
N ASN A 148 9.88 -27.59 -2.52
CA ASN A 148 11.10 -27.40 -3.33
C ASN A 148 10.80 -27.01 -4.78
N TRP A 149 9.67 -26.36 -5.04
CA TRP A 149 9.33 -25.90 -6.39
C TRP A 149 9.98 -24.53 -6.66
N HIS A 150 11.15 -24.54 -7.28
CA HIS A 150 11.96 -23.34 -7.57
C HIS A 150 11.82 -22.86 -9.03
N SER A 151 10.70 -23.14 -9.66
CA SER A 151 10.47 -22.83 -11.07
C SER A 151 9.41 -21.77 -11.26
N TRP A 152 9.58 -20.94 -12.28
CA TRP A 152 8.54 -20.05 -12.79
C TRP A 152 7.53 -20.76 -13.72
N GLN A 153 7.75 -22.04 -14.01
CA GLN A 153 6.73 -22.86 -14.68
C GLN A 153 5.57 -23.11 -13.72
N VAL A 154 4.37 -22.71 -14.13
CA VAL A 154 3.15 -22.97 -13.35
C VAL A 154 2.91 -24.47 -13.28
N PRO A 155 2.71 -25.04 -12.08
CA PRO A 155 2.45 -26.47 -11.93
C PRO A 155 1.15 -26.92 -12.62
N ASP A 156 1.16 -28.07 -13.26
CA ASP A 156 -0.04 -28.72 -13.77
C ASP A 156 -0.78 -29.40 -12.60
N MET A 157 -1.61 -28.64 -11.89
CA MET A 157 -2.40 -29.17 -10.78
C MET A 157 -3.71 -28.39 -10.62
N GLN A 158 -4.71 -29.08 -10.08
CA GLN A 158 -6.01 -28.49 -9.77
C GLN A 158 -5.94 -27.67 -8.48
N VAL A 159 -6.50 -26.46 -8.49
CA VAL A 159 -6.66 -25.60 -7.30
C VAL A 159 -8.14 -25.50 -6.99
N ASN A 160 -8.54 -25.94 -5.81
CA ASN A 160 -9.92 -25.76 -5.35
C ASN A 160 -10.12 -24.34 -4.85
N THR A 161 -11.04 -23.62 -5.46
CA THR A 161 -11.32 -22.22 -5.13
C THR A 161 -12.72 -22.00 -4.56
N ALA A 162 -13.52 -23.07 -4.44
CA ALA A 162 -14.91 -22.91 -3.99
C ALA A 162 -15.01 -22.22 -2.60
N PRO A 163 -15.93 -21.23 -2.42
CA PRO A 163 -17.03 -20.87 -3.32
C PRO A 163 -16.70 -19.83 -4.41
N TRP A 164 -15.46 -19.34 -4.53
CA TRP A 164 -15.09 -18.49 -5.66
C TRP A 164 -15.16 -19.26 -6.98
N PRO A 165 -15.55 -18.62 -8.08
CA PRO A 165 -15.55 -19.25 -9.40
C PRO A 165 -14.14 -19.53 -9.92
N GLY A 166 -13.12 -18.94 -9.33
CA GLY A 166 -11.71 -19.08 -9.66
C GLY A 166 -10.86 -18.21 -8.75
N TYR A 167 -9.55 -18.31 -8.85
CA TYR A 167 -8.65 -17.41 -8.13
C TYR A 167 -8.40 -16.13 -8.93
N THR A 168 -8.12 -15.04 -8.24
CA THR A 168 -7.54 -13.82 -8.81
C THR A 168 -6.03 -13.97 -8.94
N LEU A 169 -5.43 -14.59 -7.91
CA LEU A 169 -4.00 -14.86 -7.81
C LEU A 169 -3.80 -16.24 -7.19
N TRP A 170 -2.86 -17.02 -7.72
CA TRP A 170 -2.44 -18.30 -7.17
C TRP A 170 -0.96 -18.27 -6.87
N GLN A 171 -0.59 -18.37 -5.58
CA GLN A 171 0.78 -18.58 -5.15
C GLN A 171 1.09 -20.08 -5.24
N PHE A 172 2.00 -20.43 -6.15
CA PHE A 172 2.33 -21.81 -6.48
C PHE A 172 3.71 -22.26 -6.01
N ALA A 173 4.48 -21.35 -5.42
CA ALA A 173 5.77 -21.61 -4.77
C ALA A 173 6.01 -20.64 -3.62
N GLY A 174 6.77 -21.06 -2.62
CA GLY A 174 7.00 -20.28 -1.41
C GLY A 174 8.18 -20.81 -0.57
N ASP A 175 9.31 -21.14 -1.18
CA ASP A 175 10.52 -21.59 -0.50
C ASP A 175 11.67 -20.59 -0.69
N ASP A 176 12.29 -20.56 -1.86
CA ASP A 176 13.36 -19.61 -2.21
C ASP A 176 12.83 -18.20 -2.50
N GLU A 177 11.66 -18.12 -3.13
CA GLU A 177 10.86 -16.92 -3.34
C GLU A 177 9.39 -17.30 -3.52
N ASP A 178 8.51 -16.39 -3.14
CA ASP A 178 7.08 -16.53 -3.33
C ASP A 178 6.71 -16.19 -4.78
N ARG A 179 6.14 -17.18 -5.50
CA ARG A 179 5.76 -17.04 -6.90
C ARG A 179 4.26 -17.20 -7.08
N SER A 180 3.65 -16.19 -7.66
CA SER A 180 2.21 -16.18 -7.94
C SER A 180 1.91 -15.91 -9.41
N ILE A 181 0.79 -16.47 -9.92
CA ILE A 181 0.23 -16.17 -11.24
C ILE A 181 -1.16 -15.54 -11.10
N ALA A 182 -1.40 -14.47 -11.86
CA ALA A 182 -2.70 -13.79 -11.89
C ALA A 182 -3.56 -14.25 -13.06
N THR A 183 -4.89 -14.30 -12.83
CA THR A 183 -5.90 -14.48 -13.89
C THR A 183 -6.36 -13.17 -14.50
N VAL A 184 -6.01 -12.04 -13.90
CA VAL A 184 -6.29 -10.69 -14.41
C VAL A 184 -5.11 -10.14 -15.20
N ASP A 185 -5.42 -9.30 -16.19
CA ASP A 185 -4.40 -8.53 -16.91
C ASP A 185 -3.96 -7.28 -16.12
N ARG A 186 -3.02 -6.51 -16.67
CA ARG A 186 -2.53 -5.26 -16.06
C ARG A 186 -3.66 -4.29 -15.74
N ASN A 187 -4.62 -4.12 -16.64
CA ASN A 187 -5.75 -3.22 -16.43
C ASN A 187 -6.70 -3.78 -15.35
N GLY A 188 -6.89 -5.10 -15.31
CA GLY A 188 -7.64 -5.79 -14.27
C GLY A 188 -7.03 -5.56 -12.89
N TRP A 189 -5.69 -5.69 -12.77
CA TRP A 189 -4.98 -5.40 -11.53
C TRP A 189 -5.16 -3.95 -11.08
N GLN A 190 -5.05 -3.00 -12.00
CA GLN A 190 -5.27 -1.58 -11.71
C GLN A 190 -6.72 -1.30 -11.26
N ARG A 191 -7.72 -1.98 -11.86
CA ARG A 191 -9.12 -1.86 -11.41
C ARG A 191 -9.36 -2.46 -10.02
N LEU A 192 -8.63 -3.51 -9.64
CA LEU A 192 -8.68 -4.03 -8.26
C LEU A 192 -8.13 -3.02 -7.25
N ALA A 193 -7.06 -2.30 -7.60
CA ALA A 193 -6.51 -1.25 -6.76
C ALA A 193 -7.43 -0.01 -6.69
N ASN A 194 -8.12 0.31 -7.80
CA ASN A 194 -8.97 1.49 -7.91
C ASN A 194 -10.25 1.19 -8.71
N PRO A 195 -11.27 0.59 -8.08
CA PRO A 195 -12.50 0.18 -8.76
C PRO A 195 -13.34 1.34 -9.30
N THR A 196 -13.20 2.54 -8.77
CA THR A 196 -13.95 3.72 -9.23
C THR A 196 -13.44 4.29 -10.53
N GLY A 197 -12.27 3.83 -11.01
CA GLY A 197 -11.67 4.33 -12.25
C GLY A 197 -11.30 5.81 -12.22
N GLN A 198 -11.38 6.46 -11.09
CA GLN A 198 -10.77 7.77 -10.90
C GLN A 198 -9.25 7.58 -10.84
N VAL A 199 -8.69 7.20 -11.98
CA VAL A 199 -7.26 7.35 -12.17
C VAL A 199 -7.03 8.83 -11.98
N SER A 200 -6.18 9.15 -11.04
CA SER A 200 -5.48 10.43 -11.08
C SER A 200 -4.74 10.45 -12.42
N SER A 201 -5.49 10.84 -13.48
CA SER A 201 -4.99 10.92 -14.84
C SER A 201 -4.12 12.14 -14.93
N ARG A 202 -2.87 11.96 -14.55
CA ARG A 202 -1.82 12.86 -14.99
C ARG A 202 -1.02 12.12 -16.04
N PRO A 203 -1.13 12.51 -17.33
CA PRO A 203 -0.28 11.97 -18.38
C PRO A 203 1.18 12.26 -18.03
N LEU A 204 2.05 11.27 -18.14
CA LEU A 204 3.48 11.49 -18.26
C LEU A 204 3.70 12.22 -19.59
N ILE A 205 3.75 13.54 -19.58
CA ILE A 205 4.20 14.34 -20.71
C ILE A 205 5.69 14.56 -20.49
N PHE A 206 6.48 13.86 -21.27
CA PHE A 206 7.87 14.24 -21.52
C PHE A 206 7.87 15.45 -22.45
N GLY A 207 8.38 16.58 -21.93
CA GLY A 207 8.88 17.71 -22.73
C GLY A 207 7.80 18.65 -23.26
N ASP A 208 7.60 19.78 -22.71
CA ASP A 208 8.03 21.06 -23.21
C ASP A 208 7.72 22.21 -22.25
N SER A 209 8.61 23.19 -22.24
CA SER A 209 8.55 24.37 -21.39
C SER A 209 7.46 25.31 -21.85
N SER A 210 6.35 25.37 -21.10
CA SER A 210 5.50 26.57 -21.11
C SER A 210 4.81 26.69 -19.74
N ALA A 211 5.18 27.72 -19.03
CA ALA A 211 4.61 28.11 -17.74
C ALA A 211 3.12 28.42 -17.90
N SER A 212 2.28 27.47 -17.56
CA SER A 212 0.86 27.72 -17.31
C SER A 212 0.70 28.15 -15.87
N SER A 213 0.11 29.31 -15.63
CA SER A 213 -0.24 29.85 -14.32
C SER A 213 -1.02 28.82 -13.52
N ILE A 214 -0.39 28.28 -12.47
CA ILE A 214 -1.01 27.34 -11.55
C ILE A 214 -1.97 28.13 -10.65
N SER A 215 -3.26 27.78 -10.69
CA SER A 215 -4.25 28.34 -9.79
C SER A 215 -4.01 27.81 -8.38
N ASN A 216 -3.71 28.67 -7.42
CA ASN A 216 -3.45 28.37 -6.02
C ASN A 216 -4.73 27.99 -5.22
N ASN A 217 -5.83 27.57 -5.87
CA ASN A 217 -7.12 27.30 -5.22
C ASN A 217 -7.61 25.85 -5.45
N GLU A 218 -6.77 24.94 -5.86
CA GLU A 218 -7.15 23.54 -6.04
C GLU A 218 -7.15 22.82 -4.69
N THR A 219 -8.27 22.19 -4.37
CA THR A 219 -8.37 21.28 -3.21
C THR A 219 -8.78 19.90 -3.68
N TRP A 220 -8.28 18.87 -3.04
CA TRP A 220 -8.71 17.50 -3.26
C TRP A 220 -8.76 16.76 -1.93
N THR A 221 -9.57 15.73 -1.88
CA THR A 221 -9.60 14.79 -0.76
C THR A 221 -8.88 13.53 -1.21
N ASP A 222 -7.93 13.04 -0.41
CA ASP A 222 -7.30 11.76 -0.69
C ASP A 222 -8.24 10.59 -0.35
N ASN A 223 -7.81 9.38 -0.65
CA ASN A 223 -8.63 8.18 -0.45
C ASN A 223 -8.89 7.85 1.04
N LEU A 224 -8.24 8.53 1.96
CA LEU A 224 -8.42 8.38 3.40
C LEU A 224 -9.29 9.49 4.00
N GLY A 225 -9.79 10.39 3.15
CA GLY A 225 -10.64 11.49 3.57
C GLY A 225 -9.88 12.72 4.04
N ASP A 226 -8.56 12.75 3.93
CA ASP A 226 -7.76 13.92 4.28
C ASP A 226 -7.85 14.96 3.15
N THR A 227 -8.23 16.19 3.51
CA THR A 227 -8.35 17.28 2.53
C THR A 227 -7.02 17.98 2.36
N TRP A 228 -6.52 17.97 1.13
CA TRP A 228 -5.30 18.65 0.71
C TRP A 228 -5.62 19.93 -0.04
N HIS A 229 -4.81 20.95 0.20
CA HIS A 229 -4.91 22.26 -0.45
C HIS A 229 -3.64 22.50 -1.26
N ARG A 230 -3.80 22.83 -2.52
CA ARG A 230 -2.68 23.20 -3.38
C ARG A 230 -2.11 24.53 -2.96
N GLU A 231 -0.84 24.54 -2.61
CA GLU A 231 -0.11 25.75 -2.26
C GLU A 231 1.36 25.48 -2.51
N VAL A 232 1.97 26.25 -3.38
CA VAL A 232 3.41 26.16 -3.67
C VAL A 232 4.11 27.21 -2.83
N GLY A 233 5.11 26.78 -2.07
CA GLY A 233 5.85 27.68 -1.21
C GLY A 233 7.11 27.04 -0.65
N ARG A 234 7.76 27.77 0.20
CA ARG A 234 8.97 27.36 0.90
C ARG A 234 8.76 27.48 2.40
N PHE A 235 9.17 26.44 3.13
CA PHE A 235 9.13 26.38 4.59
C PHE A 235 10.55 26.26 5.13
N THR A 236 10.91 27.13 6.10
CA THR A 236 12.18 27.04 6.82
C THR A 236 11.90 26.66 8.27
N SER A 237 12.41 25.49 8.68
CA SER A 237 12.17 24.97 10.04
C SER A 237 12.88 25.80 11.11
N SER A 238 12.20 26.09 12.23
CA SER A 238 12.82 26.75 13.40
C SER A 238 13.35 25.76 14.45
N ARG A 239 13.05 24.47 14.28
CA ARG A 239 13.45 23.37 15.17
C ARG A 239 13.76 22.11 14.34
N PRO A 240 14.44 21.10 14.90
CA PRO A 240 14.57 19.80 14.22
C PRO A 240 13.20 19.19 13.95
N LEU A 241 13.02 18.65 12.74
CA LEU A 241 11.77 18.01 12.29
C LEU A 241 12.09 16.75 11.50
N THR A 242 11.22 15.75 11.60
CA THR A 242 11.35 14.50 10.86
C THR A 242 10.58 14.58 9.54
N LEU A 243 11.27 14.50 8.41
CA LEU A 243 10.67 14.30 7.10
C LEU A 243 10.29 12.82 6.96
N ARG A 244 9.06 12.54 6.51
CA ARG A 244 8.49 11.19 6.50
C ARG A 244 7.95 10.80 5.13
N TRP A 245 7.77 9.49 4.92
CA TRP A 245 7.13 8.96 3.71
C TRP A 245 5.61 9.11 3.69
N GLY A 246 4.96 9.36 4.81
CA GLY A 246 3.53 9.63 4.94
C GLY A 246 3.26 10.80 5.88
N ALA A 247 2.13 11.46 5.73
CA ALA A 247 1.70 12.57 6.58
C ALA A 247 1.13 12.08 7.92
N LEU A 248 1.93 11.32 8.66
CA LEU A 248 1.59 10.72 9.96
C LEU A 248 2.80 10.74 10.90
N PRO A 249 2.61 10.99 12.19
CA PRO A 249 3.70 10.97 13.19
C PRO A 249 4.41 9.61 13.26
N THR A 250 3.71 8.52 12.95
CA THR A 250 4.20 7.13 13.00
C THR A 250 4.77 6.64 11.66
N SER A 251 4.62 7.41 10.57
CA SER A 251 5.17 7.04 9.26
C SER A 251 6.70 7.01 9.30
N THR A 252 7.26 6.11 8.48
CA THR A 252 8.72 5.90 8.39
C THR A 252 9.45 7.20 8.06
N ALA A 253 10.47 7.51 8.84
CA ALA A 253 11.33 8.66 8.62
C ALA A 253 12.14 8.51 7.32
N ILE A 254 12.18 9.58 6.53
CA ILE A 254 13.11 9.74 5.40
C ILE A 254 14.43 10.32 5.92
N ALA A 255 14.33 11.38 6.73
CA ALA A 255 15.47 12.09 7.28
C ALA A 255 15.07 12.90 8.52
N GLU A 256 16.01 13.06 9.42
CA GLU A 256 15.94 14.10 10.47
C GLU A 256 16.53 15.39 9.91
N LEU A 257 15.72 16.43 9.87
CA LEU A 257 16.10 17.74 9.37
C LEU A 257 16.45 18.65 10.53
N PRO A 258 17.65 19.23 10.58
CA PRO A 258 18.01 20.20 11.62
C PRO A 258 17.21 21.51 11.50
N ALA A 259 17.19 22.30 12.56
CA ALA A 259 16.65 23.66 12.49
C ALA A 259 17.38 24.46 11.39
N GLY A 260 16.63 25.29 10.66
CA GLY A 260 17.13 26.04 9.50
C GLY A 260 17.02 25.27 8.17
N SER A 261 16.55 24.04 8.19
CA SER A 261 16.31 23.30 6.93
C SER A 261 15.23 23.98 6.09
N VAL A 262 15.49 24.09 4.78
CA VAL A 262 14.59 24.70 3.81
C VAL A 262 13.91 23.61 2.99
N ILE A 263 12.59 23.65 2.91
CA ILE A 263 11.75 22.66 2.25
C ILE A 263 10.82 23.37 1.27
N ASP A 264 10.95 23.09 -0.01
CA ASP A 264 9.96 23.50 -1.02
C ASP A 264 8.78 22.53 -0.96
N TYR A 265 7.55 23.04 -0.93
CA TYR A 265 6.32 22.22 -0.84
C TYR A 265 5.31 22.64 -1.91
N ASP A 266 4.39 21.73 -2.25
CA ASP A 266 3.37 21.95 -3.27
C ASP A 266 1.93 21.78 -2.78
N ALA A 267 1.75 21.38 -1.52
CA ALA A 267 0.43 21.22 -0.90
C ALA A 267 0.54 21.17 0.62
N TRP A 268 -0.60 21.41 1.30
CA TRP A 268 -0.74 21.19 2.73
C TRP A 268 -2.08 20.53 3.08
N SER A 269 -2.12 19.87 4.23
CA SER A 269 -3.33 19.27 4.81
C SER A 269 -3.32 19.43 6.32
N ARG A 270 -4.52 19.42 6.93
CA ARG A 270 -4.69 19.51 8.39
C ARG A 270 -5.39 18.24 8.88
N HIS A 271 -4.66 17.34 9.52
CA HIS A 271 -5.18 16.11 10.11
C HIS A 271 -4.24 15.59 11.20
N ASP A 272 -4.69 14.63 12.01
CA ASP A 272 -3.90 13.97 13.07
C ASP A 272 -3.19 14.93 14.03
N GLY A 273 -3.83 16.06 14.34
CA GLY A 273 -3.31 17.06 15.26
C GLY A 273 -2.21 17.97 14.71
N GLU A 274 -1.84 17.79 13.44
CA GLU A 274 -0.79 18.54 12.76
C GLU A 274 -1.29 19.22 11.48
N VAL A 275 -0.57 20.24 11.04
CA VAL A 275 -0.61 20.70 9.64
C VAL A 275 0.62 20.14 8.93
N TRP A 276 0.37 19.38 7.88
CA TRP A 276 1.39 18.72 7.08
C TRP A 276 1.63 19.48 5.79
N ILE A 277 2.89 19.62 5.40
CA ILE A 277 3.26 20.06 4.05
C ILE A 277 3.82 18.89 3.26
N ARG A 278 3.55 18.91 1.95
CA ARG A 278 3.97 17.88 1.01
C ARG A 278 5.12 18.37 0.16
N GLN A 279 6.28 17.72 0.30
CA GLN A 279 7.48 18.01 -0.49
C GLN A 279 7.49 17.10 -1.73
N PRO A 280 7.45 17.65 -2.96
CA PRO A 280 7.72 16.87 -4.17
C PRO A 280 9.17 16.35 -4.15
N ARG A 281 9.32 15.06 -4.43
CA ARG A 281 10.61 14.40 -4.61
C ARG A 281 10.73 13.88 -6.02
N GLY A 282 11.93 13.58 -6.48
CA GLY A 282 12.11 12.93 -7.78
C GLY A 282 11.24 11.67 -7.92
N ASN A 283 10.93 11.27 -9.13
CA ASN A 283 10.16 10.06 -9.47
C ASN A 283 8.68 10.07 -9.05
N GLY A 284 8.06 11.23 -8.87
CA GLY A 284 6.66 11.34 -8.46
C GLY A 284 6.39 10.96 -6.99
N GLN A 285 7.43 10.80 -6.19
CA GLN A 285 7.32 10.58 -4.75
C GLN A 285 7.15 11.90 -4.00
N TYR A 286 6.66 11.78 -2.76
CA TYR A 286 6.51 12.91 -1.85
C TYR A 286 7.12 12.58 -0.49
N GLY A 287 7.71 13.60 0.13
CA GLY A 287 7.99 13.61 1.55
C GLY A 287 6.95 14.45 2.28
N TYR A 288 6.71 14.18 3.54
CA TYR A 288 5.74 14.87 4.37
C TYR A 288 6.40 15.37 5.64
N LEU A 289 6.11 16.62 6.01
CA LEU A 289 6.70 17.28 7.16
C LEU A 289 5.60 17.96 7.96
N PRO A 290 5.50 17.75 9.28
CA PRO A 290 4.63 18.57 10.11
C PRO A 290 5.22 19.99 10.20
N CYS A 291 4.44 21.00 9.87
CA CYS A 291 4.88 22.38 9.84
C CYS A 291 4.22 23.27 10.88
N ARG A 292 3.16 22.75 11.54
CA ARG A 292 2.37 23.50 12.52
C ARG A 292 1.53 22.53 13.36
N ASN A 293 1.38 22.82 14.65
CA ASN A 293 0.39 22.13 15.48
C ASN A 293 -1.02 22.56 15.07
N ALA A 294 -1.90 21.61 14.73
CA ALA A 294 -3.25 21.90 14.25
C ALA A 294 -4.20 22.40 15.36
N VAL A 295 -3.89 22.13 16.64
CA VAL A 295 -4.72 22.50 17.80
C VAL A 295 -4.30 23.86 18.34
N THR A 296 -3.02 24.04 18.63
CA THR A 296 -2.50 25.30 19.22
C THR A 296 -2.17 26.37 18.20
N ASN A 297 -2.12 26.01 16.92
CA ASN A 297 -1.71 26.83 15.79
C ASN A 297 -0.24 27.32 15.86
N GLU A 298 0.58 26.71 16.72
CA GLU A 298 2.01 26.98 16.82
C GLU A 298 2.74 26.54 15.56
N ALA A 299 3.42 27.47 14.88
CA ALA A 299 4.21 27.15 13.68
C ALA A 299 5.58 26.59 14.09
N TYR A 300 6.06 25.61 13.32
CA TYR A 300 7.36 24.96 13.51
C TYR A 300 8.47 25.60 12.67
N GLY A 301 8.16 26.71 12.00
CA GLY A 301 9.04 27.44 11.14
C GLY A 301 8.34 28.63 10.48
N THR A 302 8.98 29.18 9.45
CA THR A 302 8.48 30.32 8.67
C THR A 302 8.21 29.92 7.23
N PHE A 303 7.19 30.54 6.64
CA PHE A 303 6.82 30.34 5.25
C PHE A 303 7.25 31.55 4.40
N SER A 304 7.68 31.28 3.17
CA SER A 304 7.95 32.27 2.12
C SER A 304 7.46 31.76 0.77
N GLU A 305 7.15 32.67 -0.13
CA GLU A 305 6.82 32.38 -1.51
C GLU A 305 8.04 31.95 -2.33
#